data_b1785fdab81e4099af52331319cf76ef
#
_entry.id   b1785fdab81e4099af52331319cf76ef
#
_cell.length_a   1.000
_cell.length_b   1.000
_cell.length_c   1.000
_cell.angle_alpha   90.00
_cell.angle_beta   90.00
_cell.angle_gamma   90.00
#
_symmetry.space_group_name_H-M   'P 1'
#
loop_
_entity.id
_entity.type
_entity.pdbx_description
1 polymer ?
#
loop_
_entity_poly.entity_id
_entity_poly.type
_entity_poly.pdbx_seq_one_letter_code
_entity_poly.pdbx_strand_id
1 'polypeptide(L)'
;MDYTSYYYYGTENWSFCGESELTSAIDYVVSENLPKVYLLTGHGESSLSDSFTSAVKQQNIETAELSLLTLESVPADTDCILINAPQSDISLDEQSKLLEYLGNGGNLFLITDPPKNEKLSNLEALMADYGVSTVDGIVVESDQSLYVWGTPYFLLPDIASHAITTPLTDGGYRVLLPISQGLTVADDLRDTLSVTKLLTTSSSAFAKAAGYDLTTYEKEEGDVNGPFALAVAISDTVDDGITSDIVWVSSAALVD
;
A
#
# COMPACT_ATOMS: atom_id res chain seq x y z
N MET A 1 -6.23 26.19 -5.89
CA MET A 1 -6.30 27.16 -4.75
C MET A 1 -6.49 26.33 -3.49
N ASP A 2 -5.54 26.37 -2.58
CA ASP A 2 -5.66 25.65 -1.31
C ASP A 2 -6.48 26.50 -0.32
N TYR A 3 -7.76 26.20 -0.23
CA TYR A 3 -8.68 26.89 0.68
C TYR A 3 -8.38 26.64 2.16
N THR A 4 -7.71 25.55 2.51
CA THR A 4 -7.34 25.22 3.89
C THR A 4 -6.28 26.18 4.41
N SER A 5 -5.26 26.50 3.62
CA SER A 5 -4.25 27.50 3.93
C SER A 5 -4.83 28.91 4.08
N TYR A 6 -5.80 29.28 3.26
CA TYR A 6 -6.46 30.58 3.36
C TYR A 6 -7.25 30.73 4.66
N TYR A 7 -7.99 29.67 5.07
CA TYR A 7 -8.82 29.71 6.27
C TYR A 7 -8.02 29.76 7.58
N TYR A 8 -6.88 29.08 7.63
CA TYR A 8 -6.07 28.97 8.86
C TYR A 8 -4.96 30.03 8.95
N TYR A 9 -4.37 30.44 7.84
CA TYR A 9 -3.19 31.31 7.83
C TYR A 9 -3.38 32.64 7.09
N GLY A 10 -4.50 32.85 6.44
CA GLY A 10 -4.80 34.07 5.68
C GLY A 10 -3.87 34.30 4.48
N THR A 11 -3.18 33.25 4.01
CA THR A 11 -2.28 33.31 2.86
C THR A 11 -2.81 32.44 1.72
N GLU A 12 -2.90 33.02 0.52
CA GLU A 12 -3.18 32.24 -0.69
C GLU A 12 -1.86 31.67 -1.21
N ASN A 13 -1.73 30.34 -1.22
CA ASN A 13 -0.63 29.65 -1.90
C ASN A 13 -1.05 29.39 -3.35
N TRP A 14 -0.50 30.17 -4.27
CA TRP A 14 -0.64 29.92 -5.70
C TRP A 14 0.52 29.04 -6.15
N SER A 15 0.24 27.79 -6.55
CA SER A 15 1.22 26.97 -7.26
C SER A 15 0.88 26.97 -8.75
N PHE A 16 1.88 27.24 -9.59
CA PHE A 16 1.74 27.15 -11.02
C PHE A 16 2.07 25.71 -11.45
N CYS A 17 1.04 24.92 -11.77
CA CYS A 17 1.19 23.53 -12.23
C CYS A 17 1.34 23.44 -13.77
N GLY A 18 1.45 24.55 -14.46
CA GLY A 18 1.44 24.57 -15.94
C GLY A 18 2.60 23.84 -16.59
N GLU A 19 3.75 23.72 -15.93
CA GLU A 19 4.88 22.94 -16.43
C GLU A 19 4.60 21.44 -16.39
N SER A 20 4.10 20.94 -15.26
CA SER A 20 3.75 19.51 -15.11
C SER A 20 2.59 19.11 -16.03
N GLU A 21 1.56 19.94 -16.15
CA GLU A 21 0.42 19.70 -17.04
C GLU A 21 0.84 19.70 -18.52
N LEU A 22 1.73 20.62 -18.91
CA LEU A 22 2.25 20.67 -20.28
C LEU A 22 3.14 19.46 -20.58
N THR A 23 4.00 19.05 -19.65
CA THR A 23 4.86 17.88 -19.79
C THR A 23 4.03 16.61 -19.88
N SER A 24 3.03 16.45 -19.01
CA SER A 24 2.08 15.34 -19.05
C SER A 24 1.30 15.28 -20.38
N ALA A 25 0.88 16.44 -20.91
CA ALA A 25 0.21 16.49 -22.20
C ALA A 25 1.13 16.12 -23.38
N ILE A 26 2.41 16.49 -23.33
CA ILE A 26 3.39 16.10 -24.35
C ILE A 26 3.62 14.58 -24.28
N ASP A 27 3.82 14.04 -23.07
CA ASP A 27 3.99 12.60 -22.84
C ASP A 27 2.79 11.81 -23.38
N TYR A 28 1.58 12.27 -23.08
CA TYR A 28 0.34 11.64 -23.56
C TYR A 28 0.29 11.52 -25.09
N VAL A 29 0.65 12.60 -25.81
CA VAL A 29 0.53 12.60 -27.28
C VAL A 29 1.68 11.89 -27.99
N VAL A 30 2.80 11.59 -27.29
CA VAL A 30 3.93 10.86 -27.88
C VAL A 30 4.02 9.41 -27.43
N SER A 31 3.27 9.03 -26.39
CA SER A 31 3.23 7.64 -25.88
C SER A 31 2.27 6.80 -26.72
N GLU A 32 2.76 5.68 -27.22
CA GLU A 32 1.94 4.73 -28.01
C GLU A 32 1.08 3.84 -27.10
N ASN A 33 1.55 3.57 -25.87
CA ASN A 33 0.82 2.78 -24.86
C ASN A 33 0.90 3.51 -23.52
N LEU A 34 -0.24 3.75 -22.89
CA LEU A 34 -0.34 4.29 -21.55
C LEU A 34 -0.50 3.16 -20.55
N PRO A 35 0.18 3.23 -19.38
CA PRO A 35 -0.02 2.24 -18.33
C PRO A 35 -1.48 2.20 -17.88
N LYS A 36 -2.02 1.01 -17.66
CA LYS A 36 -3.39 0.80 -17.24
C LYS A 36 -3.47 0.07 -15.91
N VAL A 37 -4.06 0.73 -14.93
CA VAL A 37 -4.28 0.20 -13.58
C VAL A 37 -5.75 -0.15 -13.40
N TYR A 38 -6.01 -1.39 -13.05
CA TYR A 38 -7.34 -1.83 -12.71
C TYR A 38 -7.57 -1.76 -11.20
N LEU A 39 -8.65 -1.08 -10.81
CA LEU A 39 -9.08 -0.98 -9.42
C LEU A 39 -10.01 -2.16 -9.12
N LEU A 40 -9.60 -3.06 -8.22
CA LEU A 40 -10.46 -4.17 -7.79
C LEU A 40 -11.70 -3.61 -7.09
N THR A 41 -12.85 -4.20 -7.40
CA THR A 41 -14.15 -3.84 -6.83
C THR A 41 -14.97 -5.09 -6.51
N GLY A 42 -15.82 -4.99 -5.49
CA GLY A 42 -16.72 -6.08 -5.09
C GLY A 42 -16.56 -6.50 -3.63
N HIS A 43 -15.54 -6.02 -2.94
CA HIS A 43 -15.20 -6.40 -1.55
C HIS A 43 -15.30 -5.23 -0.56
N GLY A 44 -15.99 -4.14 -0.98
CA GLY A 44 -16.15 -2.95 -0.15
C GLY A 44 -14.87 -2.11 -0.05
N GLU A 45 -14.08 -2.10 -1.11
CA GLU A 45 -12.84 -1.33 -1.22
C GLU A 45 -13.10 0.16 -0.95
N SER A 46 -12.15 0.80 -0.29
CA SER A 46 -12.19 2.25 -0.06
C SER A 46 -11.95 3.01 -1.35
N SER A 47 -12.61 4.17 -1.50
CA SER A 47 -12.33 5.07 -2.62
C SER A 47 -10.94 5.69 -2.46
N LEU A 48 -10.28 5.94 -3.58
CA LEU A 48 -9.05 6.73 -3.62
C LEU A 48 -9.38 8.20 -3.42
N SER A 49 -8.50 8.95 -2.73
CA SER A 49 -8.67 10.40 -2.58
C SER A 49 -8.56 11.13 -3.93
N ASP A 50 -9.14 12.32 -3.98
CA ASP A 50 -9.06 13.18 -5.17
C ASP A 50 -7.61 13.57 -5.50
N SER A 51 -6.77 13.74 -4.46
CA SER A 51 -5.34 14.04 -4.61
C SER A 51 -4.58 12.88 -5.25
N PHE A 52 -4.81 11.65 -4.78
CA PHE A 52 -4.18 10.45 -5.33
C PHE A 52 -4.65 10.20 -6.77
N THR A 53 -5.95 10.27 -7.01
CA THR A 53 -6.54 10.10 -8.36
C THR A 53 -5.99 11.15 -9.34
N SER A 54 -5.84 12.40 -8.89
CA SER A 54 -5.25 13.47 -9.71
C SER A 54 -3.78 13.19 -10.02
N ALA A 55 -2.99 12.71 -9.05
CA ALA A 55 -1.60 12.36 -9.24
C ALA A 55 -1.43 11.21 -10.26
N VAL A 56 -2.25 10.17 -10.15
CA VAL A 56 -2.28 9.04 -11.11
C VAL A 56 -2.57 9.55 -12.53
N LYS A 57 -3.58 10.43 -12.66
CA LYS A 57 -3.95 11.00 -13.95
C LYS A 57 -2.85 11.90 -14.55
N GLN A 58 -2.12 12.67 -13.72
CA GLN A 58 -0.99 13.50 -14.16
C GLN A 58 0.18 12.68 -14.68
N GLN A 59 0.29 11.42 -14.28
CA GLN A 59 1.28 10.48 -14.82
C GLN A 59 0.79 9.73 -16.07
N ASN A 60 -0.33 10.15 -16.66
CA ASN A 60 -0.95 9.51 -17.82
C ASN A 60 -1.27 8.02 -17.61
N ILE A 61 -1.57 7.63 -16.38
CA ILE A 61 -1.99 6.27 -16.03
C ILE A 61 -3.50 6.18 -16.20
N GLU A 62 -3.95 5.26 -17.06
CA GLU A 62 -5.38 4.96 -17.21
C GLU A 62 -5.87 4.12 -16.04
N THR A 63 -7.07 4.40 -15.54
CA THR A 63 -7.71 3.61 -14.48
C THR A 63 -9.05 3.05 -14.96
N ALA A 64 -9.34 1.81 -14.61
CA ALA A 64 -10.62 1.15 -14.87
C ALA A 64 -11.03 0.27 -13.68
N GLU A 65 -12.31 0.02 -13.51
CA GLU A 65 -12.80 -0.91 -12.50
C GLU A 65 -12.64 -2.35 -12.96
N LEU A 66 -12.31 -3.26 -12.01
CA LEU A 66 -12.17 -4.69 -12.23
C LEU A 66 -13.02 -5.45 -11.22
N SER A 67 -13.96 -6.27 -11.69
CA SER A 67 -14.67 -7.21 -10.84
C SER A 67 -14.34 -8.64 -11.24
N LEU A 68 -13.52 -9.31 -10.45
CA LEU A 68 -13.13 -10.71 -10.69
C LEU A 68 -14.28 -11.71 -10.42
N LEU A 69 -15.35 -11.25 -9.75
CA LEU A 69 -16.56 -12.04 -9.54
C LEU A 69 -17.25 -12.45 -10.87
N THR A 70 -17.10 -11.64 -11.90
CA THR A 70 -17.83 -11.80 -13.17
C THR A 70 -16.93 -12.18 -14.34
N LEU A 71 -15.63 -12.06 -14.22
CA LEU A 71 -14.66 -12.33 -15.27
C LEU A 71 -14.03 -13.72 -15.09
N GLU A 72 -13.73 -14.38 -16.18
CA GLU A 72 -13.02 -15.68 -16.17
C GLU A 72 -11.52 -15.51 -15.83
N SER A 73 -10.94 -14.38 -16.24
CA SER A 73 -9.52 -14.05 -16.00
C SER A 73 -9.32 -12.53 -15.94
N VAL A 74 -8.16 -12.10 -15.45
CA VAL A 74 -7.71 -10.71 -15.52
C VAL A 74 -7.55 -10.28 -16.97
N PRO A 75 -8.00 -9.08 -17.40
CA PRO A 75 -7.83 -8.59 -18.77
C PRO A 75 -6.35 -8.51 -19.16
N ALA A 76 -6.04 -8.88 -20.42
CA ALA A 76 -4.67 -8.94 -20.91
C ALA A 76 -3.97 -7.57 -21.04
N ASP A 77 -4.74 -6.47 -20.99
CA ASP A 77 -4.25 -5.10 -21.04
C ASP A 77 -4.02 -4.51 -19.62
N THR A 78 -3.91 -5.37 -18.59
CA THR A 78 -3.69 -4.97 -17.20
C THR A 78 -2.19 -4.86 -16.93
N ASP A 79 -1.70 -3.64 -16.68
CA ASP A 79 -0.32 -3.44 -16.23
C ASP A 79 -0.18 -3.58 -14.72
N CYS A 80 -1.21 -3.20 -13.95
CA CYS A 80 -1.23 -3.36 -12.50
C CYS A 80 -2.67 -3.48 -12.00
N ILE A 81 -2.87 -4.29 -10.97
CA ILE A 81 -4.11 -4.31 -10.18
C ILE A 81 -3.85 -3.52 -8.89
N LEU A 82 -4.77 -2.61 -8.54
CA LEU A 82 -4.80 -1.92 -7.27
C LEU A 82 -5.97 -2.44 -6.43
N ILE A 83 -5.66 -2.90 -5.21
CA ILE A 83 -6.66 -3.31 -4.20
C ILE A 83 -6.54 -2.34 -3.03
N ASN A 84 -7.59 -1.54 -2.77
CA ASN A 84 -7.54 -0.49 -1.74
C ASN A 84 -8.45 -0.79 -0.56
N ALA A 85 -7.87 -1.28 0.53
CA ALA A 85 -8.52 -1.53 1.81
C ALA A 85 -9.87 -2.26 1.69
N PRO A 86 -9.89 -3.49 1.14
CA PRO A 86 -11.10 -4.28 1.04
C PRO A 86 -11.66 -4.58 2.44
N GLN A 87 -13.00 -4.55 2.57
CA GLN A 87 -13.70 -4.77 3.84
C GLN A 87 -14.22 -6.21 3.99
N SER A 88 -14.23 -6.99 2.91
CA SER A 88 -14.51 -8.42 2.89
C SER A 88 -13.46 -9.15 2.06
N ASP A 89 -13.29 -10.43 2.36
CA ASP A 89 -12.27 -11.26 1.72
C ASP A 89 -12.63 -11.60 0.27
N ILE A 90 -11.60 -11.84 -0.54
CA ILE A 90 -11.75 -12.40 -1.88
C ILE A 90 -12.11 -13.88 -1.80
N SER A 91 -12.82 -14.40 -2.80
CA SER A 91 -13.11 -15.82 -2.91
C SER A 91 -11.86 -16.62 -3.35
N LEU A 92 -11.88 -17.93 -3.15
CA LEU A 92 -10.81 -18.82 -3.63
C LEU A 92 -10.66 -18.81 -5.17
N ASP A 93 -11.75 -18.55 -5.89
CA ASP A 93 -11.72 -18.41 -7.34
C ASP A 93 -10.99 -17.13 -7.77
N GLU A 94 -11.28 -16.02 -7.10
CA GLU A 94 -10.58 -14.74 -7.33
C GLU A 94 -9.11 -14.80 -6.93
N GLN A 95 -8.81 -15.46 -5.79
CA GLN A 95 -7.42 -15.74 -5.39
C GLN A 95 -6.67 -16.51 -6.48
N SER A 96 -7.30 -17.54 -7.06
CA SER A 96 -6.70 -18.32 -8.15
C SER A 96 -6.42 -17.48 -9.40
N LYS A 97 -7.35 -16.58 -9.78
CA LYS A 97 -7.17 -15.65 -10.90
C LYS A 97 -6.04 -14.64 -10.65
N LEU A 98 -5.91 -14.14 -9.41
CA LEU A 98 -4.82 -13.25 -9.03
C LEU A 98 -3.47 -13.98 -9.04
N LEU A 99 -3.41 -15.22 -8.53
CA LEU A 99 -2.21 -16.05 -8.59
C LEU A 99 -1.78 -16.34 -10.03
N GLU A 100 -2.75 -16.65 -10.92
CA GLU A 100 -2.47 -16.85 -12.34
C GLU A 100 -1.94 -15.57 -13.00
N TYR A 101 -2.56 -14.42 -12.71
CA TYR A 101 -2.13 -13.12 -13.23
C TYR A 101 -0.71 -12.77 -12.78
N LEU A 102 -0.40 -12.90 -11.48
CA LEU A 102 0.92 -12.65 -10.92
C LEU A 102 1.94 -13.67 -11.45
N GLY A 103 1.57 -14.96 -11.55
CA GLY A 103 2.41 -16.01 -12.12
C GLY A 103 2.76 -15.81 -13.60
N ASN A 104 2.06 -14.94 -14.30
CA ASN A 104 2.34 -14.52 -15.68
C ASN A 104 3.05 -13.15 -15.78
N GLY A 105 3.57 -12.62 -14.68
CA GLY A 105 4.30 -11.34 -14.65
C GLY A 105 3.40 -10.11 -14.45
N GLY A 106 2.19 -10.29 -13.97
CA GLY A 106 1.31 -9.19 -13.57
C GLY A 106 1.81 -8.48 -12.32
N ASN A 107 1.37 -7.25 -12.08
CA ASN A 107 1.78 -6.43 -10.95
C ASN A 107 0.61 -6.10 -10.02
N LEU A 108 0.89 -5.98 -8.72
CA LEU A 108 -0.12 -5.71 -7.70
C LEU A 108 0.31 -4.56 -6.79
N PHE A 109 -0.58 -3.59 -6.62
CA PHE A 109 -0.50 -2.62 -5.54
C PHE A 109 -1.60 -2.92 -4.52
N LEU A 110 -1.21 -3.45 -3.37
CA LEU A 110 -2.10 -3.84 -2.30
C LEU A 110 -2.01 -2.84 -1.15
N ILE A 111 -3.14 -2.32 -0.73
CA ILE A 111 -3.28 -1.50 0.46
C ILE A 111 -4.28 -2.19 1.38
N THR A 112 -3.93 -2.38 2.64
CA THR A 112 -4.82 -3.00 3.63
C THR A 112 -4.84 -2.17 4.90
N ASP A 113 -5.94 -2.23 5.63
CA ASP A 113 -6.04 -1.79 7.02
C ASP A 113 -6.06 -3.00 7.96
N PRO A 114 -5.76 -2.82 9.25
CA PRO A 114 -6.08 -3.86 10.22
C PRO A 114 -7.56 -4.25 10.13
N PRO A 115 -7.89 -5.54 10.15
CA PRO A 115 -9.27 -5.98 9.97
C PRO A 115 -10.17 -5.49 11.12
N LYS A 116 -11.33 -4.89 10.77
CA LYS A 116 -12.33 -4.42 11.74
C LYS A 116 -13.30 -5.52 12.15
N ASN A 117 -13.65 -6.39 11.23
CA ASN A 117 -14.67 -7.44 11.43
C ASN A 117 -14.09 -8.82 11.11
N GLU A 118 -13.76 -9.09 9.86
CA GLU A 118 -13.31 -10.39 9.40
C GLU A 118 -11.89 -10.27 8.85
N LYS A 119 -11.09 -11.32 9.03
CA LYS A 119 -9.77 -11.43 8.42
C LYS A 119 -9.92 -11.68 6.92
N LEU A 120 -9.02 -11.11 6.16
CA LEU A 120 -8.91 -11.31 4.72
C LEU A 120 -8.09 -12.57 4.42
N SER A 121 -8.58 -13.73 4.89
CA SER A 121 -7.81 -14.99 4.96
C SER A 121 -7.30 -15.47 3.62
N ASN A 122 -8.09 -15.33 2.54
CA ASN A 122 -7.67 -15.73 1.20
C ASN A 122 -6.65 -14.73 0.62
N LEU A 123 -6.85 -13.44 0.86
CA LEU A 123 -5.90 -12.39 0.45
C LEU A 123 -4.59 -12.52 1.24
N GLU A 124 -4.67 -12.77 2.55
CA GLU A 124 -3.49 -13.04 3.39
C GLU A 124 -2.75 -14.31 2.94
N ALA A 125 -3.48 -15.38 2.58
CA ALA A 125 -2.88 -16.60 2.04
C ALA A 125 -2.17 -16.37 0.70
N LEU A 126 -2.76 -15.57 -0.20
CA LEU A 126 -2.11 -15.14 -1.43
C LEU A 126 -0.76 -14.45 -1.13
N MET A 127 -0.75 -13.51 -0.18
CA MET A 127 0.47 -12.78 0.17
C MET A 127 1.50 -13.65 0.91
N ALA A 128 1.05 -14.66 1.67
CA ALA A 128 1.94 -15.63 2.30
C ALA A 128 2.71 -16.48 1.27
N ASP A 129 2.12 -16.78 0.11
CA ASP A 129 2.81 -17.43 -1.02
C ASP A 129 3.96 -16.56 -1.58
N TYR A 130 3.88 -15.23 -1.36
CA TYR A 130 4.94 -14.26 -1.68
C TYR A 130 5.82 -13.92 -0.47
N GLY A 131 5.77 -14.74 0.58
CA GLY A 131 6.67 -14.66 1.74
C GLY A 131 6.35 -13.53 2.72
N VAL A 132 5.17 -12.92 2.66
CA VAL A 132 4.78 -11.85 3.58
C VAL A 132 3.47 -12.19 4.27
N SER A 133 3.45 -12.05 5.60
CA SER A 133 2.28 -12.33 6.43
C SER A 133 1.95 -11.16 7.35
N THR A 134 0.69 -11.05 7.74
CA THR A 134 0.22 -10.05 8.71
C THR A 134 0.50 -10.48 10.15
N VAL A 135 0.59 -9.51 11.02
CA VAL A 135 0.54 -9.70 12.48
C VAL A 135 -0.78 -9.16 12.98
N ASP A 136 -1.47 -9.94 13.82
CA ASP A 136 -2.75 -9.53 14.37
C ASP A 136 -2.63 -8.26 15.23
N GLY A 137 -3.58 -7.34 15.05
CA GLY A 137 -3.70 -6.13 15.84
C GLY A 137 -3.22 -4.86 15.14
N ILE A 138 -3.21 -3.77 15.92
CA ILE A 138 -2.76 -2.44 15.47
C ILE A 138 -1.37 -2.17 16.03
N VAL A 139 -0.48 -1.69 15.20
CA VAL A 139 0.88 -1.34 15.62
C VAL A 139 0.88 -0.05 16.43
N VAL A 140 1.56 -0.12 17.58
CA VAL A 140 1.77 0.98 18.52
C VAL A 140 3.28 1.18 18.71
N GLU A 141 3.74 2.41 18.67
CA GLU A 141 5.13 2.78 18.90
C GLU A 141 5.32 3.33 20.31
N SER A 142 6.34 2.84 21.02
CA SER A 142 6.67 3.31 22.37
C SER A 142 7.63 4.50 22.39
N ASP A 143 8.43 4.67 21.32
CA ASP A 143 9.34 5.80 21.21
C ASP A 143 8.58 7.06 20.75
N GLN A 144 8.50 8.06 21.64
CA GLN A 144 7.78 9.30 21.38
C GLN A 144 8.33 10.14 20.22
N SER A 145 9.52 9.85 19.74
CA SER A 145 10.12 10.52 18.57
C SER A 145 9.66 9.93 17.24
N LEU A 146 9.02 8.74 17.28
CA LEU A 146 8.60 7.95 16.11
C LEU A 146 7.07 7.88 15.93
N TYR A 147 6.34 8.76 16.60
CA TYR A 147 4.92 8.99 16.35
C TYR A 147 4.56 10.46 16.54
N VAL A 148 3.39 10.89 16.05
CA VAL A 148 2.98 12.28 16.10
C VAL A 148 1.73 12.51 16.95
N TRP A 149 1.53 13.76 17.36
CA TRP A 149 0.36 14.26 18.09
C TRP A 149 0.07 13.55 19.41
N GLY A 150 1.08 12.92 20.01
CA GLY A 150 0.90 12.14 21.24
C GLY A 150 0.04 10.89 21.05
N THR A 151 -0.11 10.42 19.82
CA THR A 151 -0.94 9.26 19.45
C THR A 151 -0.03 8.13 18.95
N PRO A 152 0.25 7.10 19.77
CA PRO A 152 1.27 6.09 19.48
C PRO A 152 1.02 5.21 18.25
N TYR A 153 -0.15 5.25 17.65
CA TYR A 153 -0.48 4.56 16.40
C TYR A 153 -0.51 5.50 15.17
N PHE A 154 -0.05 6.75 15.30
CA PHE A 154 0.30 7.62 14.19
C PHE A 154 1.80 7.57 13.93
N LEU A 155 2.20 6.54 13.21
CA LEU A 155 3.58 6.10 13.10
C LEU A 155 4.40 6.96 12.13
N LEU A 156 5.67 7.19 12.50
CA LEU A 156 6.71 7.76 11.64
C LEU A 156 7.78 6.68 11.39
N PRO A 157 7.55 5.75 10.47
CA PRO A 157 8.49 4.64 10.24
C PRO A 157 9.82 5.10 9.65
N ASP A 158 10.83 4.26 9.81
CA ASP A 158 12.07 4.36 9.08
C ASP A 158 11.84 4.01 7.60
N ILE A 159 12.43 4.81 6.70
CA ILE A 159 12.30 4.65 5.24
C ILE A 159 13.57 3.99 4.71
N ALA A 160 13.46 2.81 4.13
CA ALA A 160 14.58 2.13 3.49
C ALA A 160 14.88 2.74 2.11
N SER A 161 16.13 2.62 1.65
CA SER A 161 16.53 3.03 0.30
C SER A 161 16.01 2.04 -0.73
N HIS A 162 15.12 2.50 -1.59
CA HIS A 162 14.55 1.75 -2.72
C HIS A 162 14.13 2.73 -3.82
N ALA A 163 14.00 2.30 -5.07
CA ALA A 163 13.56 3.17 -6.15
C ALA A 163 12.22 3.90 -5.86
N ILE A 164 11.30 3.20 -5.18
CA ILE A 164 10.00 3.76 -4.76
C ILE A 164 10.15 4.85 -3.70
N THR A 165 11.08 4.69 -2.76
CA THR A 165 11.22 5.56 -1.58
C THR A 165 12.31 6.62 -1.71
N THR A 166 13.24 6.48 -2.66
CA THR A 166 14.32 7.44 -2.92
C THR A 166 13.83 8.89 -3.09
N PRO A 167 12.73 9.18 -3.83
CA PRO A 167 12.23 10.54 -3.93
C PRO A 167 11.82 11.17 -2.60
N LEU A 168 11.35 10.34 -1.64
CA LEU A 168 10.97 10.81 -0.31
C LEU A 168 12.20 11.15 0.51
N THR A 169 13.22 10.26 0.51
CA THR A 169 14.46 10.46 1.25
C THR A 169 15.28 11.62 0.71
N ASP A 170 15.38 11.76 -0.61
CA ASP A 170 16.06 12.88 -1.27
C ASP A 170 15.38 14.23 -1.01
N GLY A 171 14.05 14.23 -0.91
CA GLY A 171 13.26 15.40 -0.54
C GLY A 171 13.26 15.70 0.97
N GLY A 172 13.83 14.84 1.80
CA GLY A 172 13.81 14.97 3.27
C GLY A 172 12.42 14.79 3.87
N TYR A 173 11.52 14.10 3.16
CA TYR A 173 10.16 13.83 3.61
C TYR A 173 10.11 12.68 4.62
N ARG A 174 9.11 12.72 5.49
CA ARG A 174 8.73 11.62 6.36
C ARG A 174 7.39 11.06 5.91
N VAL A 175 7.18 9.78 6.15
CA VAL A 175 5.89 9.12 5.92
C VAL A 175 5.16 9.06 7.25
N LEU A 176 3.88 9.44 7.24
CA LEU A 176 2.97 9.24 8.37
C LEU A 176 2.00 8.12 8.02
N LEU A 177 1.99 7.06 8.82
CA LEU A 177 1.07 5.93 8.66
C LEU A 177 0.24 5.77 9.94
N PRO A 178 -0.99 6.28 9.96
CA PRO A 178 -1.96 6.00 11.02
C PRO A 178 -2.51 4.59 10.90
N ILE A 179 -2.76 3.95 12.04
CA ILE A 179 -3.55 2.71 12.15
C ILE A 179 -3.03 1.62 11.18
N SER A 180 -1.78 1.22 11.36
CA SER A 180 -1.14 0.20 10.51
C SER A 180 -1.20 -1.18 11.14
N GLN A 181 -1.23 -2.21 10.31
CA GLN A 181 -0.99 -3.60 10.69
C GLN A 181 0.49 -3.94 10.51
N GLY A 182 1.04 -4.76 11.41
CA GLY A 182 2.40 -5.25 11.25
C GLY A 182 2.51 -6.28 10.13
N LEU A 183 3.57 -6.19 9.33
CA LEU A 183 3.92 -7.19 8.32
C LEU A 183 5.23 -7.89 8.72
N THR A 184 5.28 -9.20 8.51
CA THR A 184 6.48 -10.03 8.69
C THR A 184 6.88 -10.66 7.38
N VAL A 185 8.19 -10.76 7.15
CA VAL A 185 8.76 -11.42 5.98
C VAL A 185 9.32 -12.77 6.42
N ALA A 186 9.01 -13.83 5.70
CA ALA A 186 9.52 -15.17 5.96
C ALA A 186 11.04 -15.23 5.87
N ASP A 187 11.67 -16.01 6.75
CA ASP A 187 13.13 -16.20 6.75
C ASP A 187 13.61 -17.05 5.57
N ASP A 188 12.75 -17.93 5.07
CA ASP A 188 13.05 -18.88 3.98
C ASP A 188 12.15 -18.54 2.77
N LEU A 189 12.66 -17.66 1.90
CA LEU A 189 12.01 -17.28 0.65
C LEU A 189 12.46 -18.22 -0.47
N ARG A 190 11.55 -18.51 -1.42
CA ARG A 190 11.96 -19.20 -2.65
C ARG A 190 12.96 -18.34 -3.44
N ASP A 191 13.86 -18.98 -4.17
CA ASP A 191 14.99 -18.32 -4.85
C ASP A 191 14.58 -17.23 -5.86
N THR A 192 13.34 -17.28 -6.36
CA THR A 192 12.80 -16.31 -7.31
C THR A 192 12.31 -15.03 -6.65
N LEU A 193 12.08 -15.06 -5.32
CA LEU A 193 11.52 -13.93 -4.56
C LEU A 193 12.60 -13.04 -3.96
N SER A 194 12.40 -11.75 -4.11
CA SER A 194 13.12 -10.71 -3.38
C SER A 194 12.11 -9.82 -2.64
N VAL A 195 12.26 -9.67 -1.34
CA VAL A 195 11.39 -8.84 -0.51
C VAL A 195 12.19 -7.73 0.16
N THR A 196 11.84 -6.49 -0.14
CA THR A 196 12.43 -5.30 0.49
C THR A 196 11.40 -4.66 1.42
N LYS A 197 11.76 -4.48 2.70
CA LYS A 197 10.95 -3.71 3.65
C LYS A 197 11.15 -2.23 3.35
N LEU A 198 10.13 -1.55 2.83
CA LEU A 198 10.18 -0.13 2.45
C LEU A 198 10.04 0.78 3.66
N LEU A 199 9.12 0.45 4.56
CA LEU A 199 8.83 1.18 5.78
C LEU A 199 8.88 0.21 6.96
N THR A 200 9.59 0.57 8.03
CA THR A 200 9.76 -0.29 9.21
C THR A 200 9.58 0.49 10.50
N THR A 201 9.01 -0.17 11.50
CA THR A 201 8.93 0.36 12.87
C THR A 201 10.26 0.18 13.60
N SER A 202 10.40 0.84 14.74
CA SER A 202 11.48 0.56 15.68
C SER A 202 11.30 -0.79 16.39
N SER A 203 12.35 -1.22 17.10
CA SER A 203 12.27 -2.39 17.97
C SER A 203 11.44 -2.15 19.24
N SER A 204 11.06 -0.90 19.52
CA SER A 204 10.20 -0.51 20.64
C SER A 204 8.71 -0.62 20.30
N ALA A 205 8.37 -0.82 19.02
CA ALA A 205 7.00 -1.02 18.57
C ALA A 205 6.47 -2.40 18.96
N PHE A 206 5.17 -2.49 19.11
CA PHE A 206 4.45 -3.74 19.31
C PHE A 206 3.06 -3.69 18.67
N ALA A 207 2.53 -4.84 18.28
CA ALA A 207 1.16 -4.96 17.77
C ALA A 207 0.21 -5.24 18.93
N LYS A 208 -0.78 -4.37 19.12
CA LYS A 208 -1.85 -4.52 20.11
C LYS A 208 -2.86 -5.53 19.61
N ALA A 209 -2.87 -6.72 20.22
CA ALA A 209 -3.79 -7.81 19.86
C ALA A 209 -5.26 -7.42 19.96
N ALA A 210 -5.61 -6.45 20.81
CA ALA A 210 -6.96 -5.92 20.94
C ALA A 210 -7.45 -5.16 19.68
N GLY A 211 -6.55 -4.81 18.76
CA GLY A 211 -6.93 -4.10 17.53
C GLY A 211 -7.68 -2.81 17.80
N TYR A 212 -8.85 -2.64 17.17
CA TYR A 212 -9.69 -1.44 17.37
C TYR A 212 -10.36 -1.36 18.76
N ASP A 213 -10.39 -2.45 19.53
CA ASP A 213 -10.94 -2.50 20.90
C ASP A 213 -9.89 -2.12 21.97
N LEU A 214 -8.72 -1.62 21.57
CA LEU A 214 -7.67 -1.23 22.49
C LEU A 214 -8.16 -0.15 23.47
N THR A 215 -7.85 -0.34 24.75
CA THR A 215 -8.21 0.59 25.83
C THR A 215 -6.99 1.25 26.47
N THR A 216 -5.80 0.78 26.14
CA THR A 216 -4.52 1.31 26.60
C THR A 216 -3.45 1.17 25.53
N TYR A 217 -2.49 2.09 25.53
CA TYR A 217 -1.29 2.02 24.67
C TYR A 217 -0.10 1.36 25.37
N GLU A 218 -0.27 0.94 26.61
CA GLU A 218 0.74 0.14 27.30
C GLU A 218 0.72 -1.29 26.76
N LYS A 219 1.90 -1.92 26.74
CA LYS A 219 2.02 -3.30 26.30
C LYS A 219 1.36 -4.25 27.28
N GLU A 220 0.57 -5.18 26.77
CA GLU A 220 -0.17 -6.19 27.52
C GLU A 220 0.24 -7.61 27.13
N GLU A 221 -0.26 -8.59 27.87
CA GLU A 221 -0.07 -10.00 27.55
C GLU A 221 -0.81 -10.32 26.22
N GLY A 222 -0.13 -11.01 25.32
CA GLY A 222 -0.63 -11.33 23.98
C GLY A 222 -0.20 -10.34 22.89
N ASP A 223 0.32 -9.16 23.26
CA ASP A 223 0.86 -8.21 22.29
C ASP A 223 2.19 -8.71 21.71
N VAL A 224 2.35 -8.59 20.39
CA VAL A 224 3.51 -9.09 19.65
C VAL A 224 4.57 -8.00 19.53
N ASN A 225 5.83 -8.32 19.83
CA ASN A 225 6.94 -7.35 19.67
C ASN A 225 7.30 -7.15 18.20
N GLY A 226 7.63 -5.90 17.86
CA GLY A 226 8.30 -5.53 16.61
C GLY A 226 9.81 -5.86 16.62
N PRO A 227 10.56 -5.37 15.64
CA PRO A 227 10.10 -4.46 14.59
C PRO A 227 9.22 -5.13 13.52
N PHE A 228 8.33 -4.35 12.91
CA PHE A 228 7.48 -4.79 11.80
C PHE A 228 7.81 -4.02 10.53
N ALA A 229 7.62 -4.64 9.38
CA ALA A 229 7.41 -3.89 8.16
C ALA A 229 5.98 -3.30 8.15
N LEU A 230 5.82 -2.10 7.60
CA LEU A 230 4.53 -1.45 7.37
C LEU A 230 4.27 -1.28 5.87
N ALA A 231 5.32 -1.38 5.08
CA ALA A 231 5.25 -1.47 3.63
C ALA A 231 6.40 -2.33 3.12
N VAL A 232 6.12 -3.14 2.09
CA VAL A 232 7.09 -4.00 1.43
C VAL A 232 6.99 -3.86 -0.08
N ALA A 233 8.12 -4.04 -0.77
CA ALA A 233 8.18 -4.30 -2.20
C ALA A 233 8.67 -5.73 -2.40
N ILE A 234 7.95 -6.49 -3.20
CA ILE A 234 8.24 -7.88 -3.54
C ILE A 234 8.47 -7.93 -5.03
N SER A 235 9.53 -8.62 -5.46
CA SER A 235 9.76 -8.93 -6.88
C SER A 235 9.94 -10.43 -7.02
N ASP A 236 9.18 -11.05 -7.92
CA ASP A 236 9.25 -12.47 -8.24
C ASP A 236 9.66 -12.64 -9.69
N THR A 237 10.75 -13.37 -9.93
CA THR A 237 11.19 -13.72 -11.28
C THR A 237 10.41 -14.94 -11.75
N VAL A 238 9.38 -14.72 -12.57
CA VAL A 238 8.45 -15.78 -13.03
C VAL A 238 8.95 -16.52 -14.25
N ASP A 239 9.76 -15.86 -15.11
CA ASP A 239 10.42 -16.44 -16.29
C ASP A 239 11.64 -15.59 -16.65
N ASP A 240 12.46 -16.02 -17.62
CA ASP A 240 13.65 -15.31 -18.10
C ASP A 240 13.30 -13.88 -18.56
N GLY A 241 13.64 -12.90 -17.72
CA GLY A 241 13.43 -11.48 -17.97
C GLY A 241 12.01 -10.96 -17.69
N ILE A 242 11.13 -11.79 -17.11
CA ILE A 242 9.78 -11.41 -16.68
C ILE A 242 9.73 -11.42 -15.15
N THR A 243 9.30 -10.31 -14.57
CA THR A 243 9.08 -10.17 -13.12
C THR A 243 7.63 -9.83 -12.84
N SER A 244 7.14 -10.29 -11.70
CA SER A 244 5.91 -9.82 -11.08
C SER A 244 6.30 -8.98 -9.87
N ASP A 245 5.87 -7.72 -9.85
CA ASP A 245 6.19 -6.80 -8.78
C ASP A 245 4.94 -6.52 -7.93
N ILE A 246 5.10 -6.66 -6.61
CA ILE A 246 4.03 -6.39 -5.65
C ILE A 246 4.50 -5.33 -4.66
N VAL A 247 3.68 -4.30 -4.47
CA VAL A 247 3.84 -3.36 -3.36
C VAL A 247 2.68 -3.55 -2.42
N TRP A 248 2.97 -3.78 -1.14
CA TRP A 248 1.95 -3.89 -0.09
C TRP A 248 2.20 -2.86 1.00
N VAL A 249 1.18 -2.05 1.29
CA VAL A 249 1.16 -1.06 2.38
C VAL A 249 0.03 -1.39 3.34
N SER A 250 0.32 -1.42 4.63
CA SER A 250 -0.60 -1.86 5.68
C SER A 250 -1.36 -0.70 6.36
N SER A 251 -1.65 0.37 5.61
CA SER A 251 -2.50 1.50 6.07
C SER A 251 -3.14 2.17 4.87
N ALA A 252 -4.46 2.27 4.84
CA ALA A 252 -5.21 2.96 3.79
C ALA A 252 -4.99 4.48 3.80
N ALA A 253 -4.58 5.04 4.92
CA ALA A 253 -4.28 6.47 5.03
C ALA A 253 -3.15 6.96 4.10
N LEU A 254 -2.44 6.04 3.41
CA LEU A 254 -1.47 6.41 2.39
C LEU A 254 -2.10 7.10 1.17
N VAL A 255 -3.35 6.76 0.86
CA VAL A 255 -4.07 7.22 -0.36
C VAL A 255 -5.29 8.09 -0.05
N ASP A 256 -5.45 8.49 1.22
CA ASP A 256 -6.50 9.41 1.72
C ASP A 256 -6.18 10.89 1.43
#